data_ed0cd59ad7bb5af0eb271c13252a2977
#
_entry.id   ed0cd59ad7bb5af0eb271c13252a2977
#
_cell.length_a   1.000
_cell.length_b   1.000
_cell.length_c   1.000
_cell.angle_alpha   90.00
_cell.angle_beta   90.00
_cell.angle_gamma   90.00
#
_symmetry.space_group_name_H-M   'P 1'
#
loop_
_entity.id
_entity.type
_entity.pdbx_description
1 polymer ?
#
loop_
_entity_poly.entity_id
_entity_poly.type
_entity_poly.pdbx_seq_one_letter_code
_entity_poly.pdbx_strand_id
1 'polypeptide(L)'
;LAGFLVLWGLRGWSVVQMYLPFLVLCWLLFQLGKSLAGRTLMMFSAMVVVLLATAIIAGGRLAMWCVVAVGLFTSIGWSNTFALAIEGVGIYKSQASSLLVMAILGGAVLPPIQGRIADLTDNLQFSFIVPLIAYAYVAFYGWKGHRVGRAPQTT
;
A
#
# COMPACT_ATOMS: atom_id res chain seq x y z
N LEU A 1 5.27 -16.88 3.42
CA LEU A 1 6.08 -18.10 3.46
C LEU A 1 5.89 -18.94 2.18
N ALA A 2 4.65 -19.26 1.76
CA ALA A 2 4.40 -20.06 0.56
C ALA A 2 4.95 -19.41 -0.72
N GLY A 3 4.77 -18.10 -0.91
CA GLY A 3 5.33 -17.36 -2.04
C GLY A 3 6.86 -17.37 -2.06
N PHE A 4 7.50 -17.35 -0.89
CA PHE A 4 8.95 -17.45 -0.75
C PHE A 4 9.48 -18.82 -1.21
N LEU A 5 8.80 -19.90 -0.83
CA LEU A 5 9.17 -21.27 -1.23
C LEU A 5 9.01 -21.50 -2.74
N VAL A 6 7.99 -20.92 -3.33
CA VAL A 6 7.77 -20.98 -4.79
C VAL A 6 8.86 -20.21 -5.55
N LEU A 7 9.24 -19.02 -5.10
CA LEU A 7 10.32 -18.23 -5.69
C LEU A 7 11.67 -18.92 -5.55
N TRP A 8 11.92 -19.57 -4.42
CA TRP A 8 13.13 -20.37 -4.20
C TRP A 8 13.22 -21.54 -5.16
N GLY A 9 12.13 -22.28 -5.36
CA GLY A 9 12.11 -23.44 -6.26
C GLY A 9 12.24 -23.09 -7.73
N LEU A 10 11.80 -21.90 -8.15
CA LEU A 10 11.71 -21.53 -9.57
C LEU A 10 12.94 -20.79 -10.12
N ARG A 11 13.73 -20.09 -9.32
CA ARG A 11 14.75 -19.17 -9.87
C ARG A 11 16.06 -18.99 -9.10
N GLY A 12 16.30 -19.76 -8.08
CA GLY A 12 17.60 -19.79 -7.38
C GLY A 12 17.88 -18.58 -6.46
N TRP A 13 19.00 -18.63 -5.78
CA TRP A 13 19.44 -17.72 -4.72
C TRP A 13 19.42 -16.23 -5.06
N SER A 14 19.65 -15.84 -6.31
CA SER A 14 19.78 -14.43 -6.69
C SER A 14 18.47 -13.62 -6.53
N VAL A 15 17.33 -14.24 -6.83
CA VAL A 15 16.02 -13.58 -6.68
C VAL A 15 15.64 -13.46 -5.20
N VAL A 16 15.91 -14.51 -4.43
CA VAL A 16 15.65 -14.56 -3.00
C VAL A 16 16.47 -13.50 -2.26
N GLN A 17 17.75 -13.36 -2.58
CA GLN A 17 18.64 -12.38 -1.97
C GLN A 17 18.17 -10.93 -2.23
N MET A 18 17.64 -10.64 -3.41
CA MET A 18 17.12 -9.30 -3.73
C MET A 18 15.80 -9.00 -3.03
N TYR A 19 15.00 -10.02 -2.68
CA TYR A 19 13.72 -9.84 -1.99
C TYR A 19 13.84 -9.77 -0.45
N LEU A 20 14.88 -10.40 0.11
CA LEU A 20 15.14 -10.42 1.55
C LEU A 20 15.18 -9.02 2.21
N PRO A 21 15.89 -8.01 1.68
CA PRO A 21 15.94 -6.70 2.30
C PRO A 21 14.55 -6.05 2.39
N PHE A 22 13.67 -6.28 1.41
CA PHE A 22 12.29 -5.77 1.46
C PHE A 22 11.45 -6.49 2.52
N LEU A 23 11.65 -7.79 2.72
CA LEU A 23 11.00 -8.55 3.80
C LEU A 23 11.45 -8.07 5.18
N VAL A 24 12.75 -7.88 5.37
CA VAL A 24 13.31 -7.35 6.63
C VAL A 24 12.79 -5.94 6.90
N LEU A 25 12.77 -5.09 5.90
CA LEU A 25 12.24 -3.73 6.00
C LEU A 25 10.74 -3.74 6.36
N CYS A 26 9.95 -4.61 5.72
CA CYS A 26 8.54 -4.79 6.03
C CYS A 26 8.34 -5.24 7.48
N TRP A 27 9.15 -6.19 7.95
CA TRP A 27 9.11 -6.67 9.33
C TRP A 27 9.49 -5.58 10.34
N LEU A 28 10.54 -4.79 10.06
CA LEU A 28 10.95 -3.66 10.89
C LEU A 28 9.86 -2.59 10.98
N LEU A 29 9.26 -2.20 9.86
CA LEU A 29 8.16 -1.23 9.83
C LEU A 29 6.95 -1.74 10.61
N PHE A 30 6.66 -3.04 10.53
CA PHE A 30 5.60 -3.66 11.30
C PHE A 30 5.88 -3.60 12.82
N GLN A 31 7.12 -3.85 13.22
CA GLN A 31 7.52 -3.74 14.63
C GLN A 31 7.44 -2.30 15.15
N LEU A 32 7.81 -1.31 14.35
CA LEU A 32 7.71 0.11 14.69
C LEU A 32 6.26 0.59 14.77
N GLY A 33 5.37 0.01 13.93
CA GLY A 33 3.94 0.35 13.87
C GLY A 33 3.08 -0.29 14.96
N LYS A 34 3.62 -1.22 15.74
CA LYS A 34 2.93 -2.20 16.60
C LYS A 34 1.91 -1.64 17.62
N SER A 35 1.92 -0.35 17.91
CA SER A 35 1.05 0.26 18.92
C SER A 35 -0.18 1.01 18.37
N LEU A 36 -0.20 1.40 17.09
CA LEU A 36 -1.26 2.24 16.51
C LEU A 36 -1.47 1.95 15.02
N ALA A 37 -2.65 1.46 14.66
CA ALA A 37 -3.01 1.12 13.28
C ALA A 37 -2.79 2.31 12.31
N GLY A 38 -3.06 3.55 12.74
CA GLY A 38 -2.84 4.76 11.94
C GLY A 38 -1.36 5.02 11.63
N ARG A 39 -0.45 4.80 12.59
CA ARG A 39 0.99 4.93 12.37
C ARG A 39 1.50 3.86 11.41
N THR A 40 1.06 2.62 11.57
CA THR A 40 1.42 1.53 10.67
C THR A 40 0.98 1.85 9.25
N LEU A 41 -0.27 2.26 9.06
CA LEU A 41 -0.80 2.65 7.75
C LEU A 41 0.00 3.80 7.12
N MET A 42 0.32 4.85 7.90
CA MET A 42 1.12 5.99 7.43
C MET A 42 2.52 5.53 6.98
N MET A 43 3.22 4.73 7.80
CA MET A 43 4.59 4.29 7.51
C MET A 43 4.64 3.39 6.27
N PHE A 44 3.71 2.44 6.16
CA PHE A 44 3.63 1.55 5.00
C PHE A 44 3.27 2.30 3.72
N SER A 45 2.28 3.21 3.79
CA SER A 45 1.89 4.03 2.63
C SER A 45 3.00 5.01 2.21
N ALA A 46 3.70 5.63 3.17
CA ALA A 46 4.84 6.48 2.88
C ALA A 46 5.96 5.71 2.18
N MET A 47 6.24 4.47 2.64
CA MET A 47 7.23 3.60 1.99
C MET A 47 6.82 3.24 0.56
N VAL A 48 5.54 2.96 0.33
CA VAL A 48 5.02 2.71 -1.03
C VAL A 48 5.20 3.94 -1.93
N VAL A 49 4.94 5.15 -1.42
CA VAL A 49 5.18 6.40 -2.17
C VAL A 49 6.65 6.54 -2.55
N VAL A 50 7.58 6.26 -1.62
CA VAL A 50 9.03 6.30 -1.90
C VAL A 50 9.41 5.25 -2.96
N LEU A 51 8.91 4.03 -2.85
CA LEU A 51 9.18 2.96 -3.82
C LEU A 51 8.64 3.31 -5.21
N LEU A 52 7.43 3.85 -5.30
CA LEU A 52 6.84 4.28 -6.58
C LEU A 52 7.60 5.46 -7.19
N ALA A 53 7.98 6.46 -6.40
CA ALA A 53 8.81 7.57 -6.85
C ALA A 53 10.18 7.07 -7.38
N THR A 54 10.80 6.13 -6.66
CA THR A 54 12.05 5.50 -7.10
C THR A 54 11.85 4.71 -8.41
N ALA A 55 10.73 3.99 -8.55
CA ALA A 55 10.41 3.25 -9.77
C ALA A 55 10.26 4.16 -10.99
N ILE A 56 9.65 5.35 -10.80
CA ILE A 56 9.50 6.35 -11.88
C ILE A 56 10.86 6.91 -12.31
N ILE A 57 11.77 7.17 -11.36
CA ILE A 57 13.05 7.84 -11.62
C ILE A 57 14.12 6.86 -12.08
N ALA A 58 14.24 5.69 -11.44
CA ALA A 58 15.39 4.81 -11.64
C ALA A 58 15.32 3.97 -12.91
N GLY A 59 14.14 3.60 -13.37
CA GLY A 59 13.97 2.77 -14.58
C GLY A 59 14.54 1.34 -14.48
N GLY A 60 14.35 0.57 -15.54
CA GLY A 60 14.97 -0.74 -15.73
C GLY A 60 14.67 -1.77 -14.63
N ARG A 61 15.69 -2.56 -14.26
CA ARG A 61 15.56 -3.64 -13.29
C ARG A 61 15.20 -3.17 -11.88
N LEU A 62 15.68 -2.00 -11.48
CA LEU A 62 15.35 -1.41 -10.18
C LEU A 62 13.87 -1.05 -10.08
N ALA A 63 13.31 -0.44 -11.11
CA ALA A 63 11.88 -0.13 -11.16
C ALA A 63 11.03 -1.40 -10.98
N MET A 64 11.37 -2.49 -11.66
CA MET A 64 10.69 -3.77 -11.52
C MET A 64 10.69 -4.26 -10.06
N TRP A 65 11.83 -4.23 -9.38
CA TRP A 65 11.93 -4.66 -7.98
C TRP A 65 11.16 -3.75 -7.02
N CYS A 66 11.18 -2.44 -7.26
CA CYS A 66 10.37 -1.49 -6.48
C CYS A 66 8.87 -1.78 -6.62
N VAL A 67 8.39 -2.05 -7.82
CA VAL A 67 6.96 -2.38 -8.05
C VAL A 67 6.59 -3.71 -7.38
N VAL A 68 7.45 -4.73 -7.44
CA VAL A 68 7.23 -5.99 -6.72
C VAL A 68 7.18 -5.77 -5.21
N ALA A 69 8.07 -4.91 -4.68
CA ALA A 69 8.07 -4.54 -3.27
C ALA A 69 6.80 -3.81 -2.85
N VAL A 70 6.24 -2.94 -3.71
CA VAL A 70 4.94 -2.28 -3.46
C VAL A 70 3.86 -3.31 -3.12
N GLY A 71 3.77 -4.42 -3.85
CA GLY A 71 2.82 -5.51 -3.56
C GLY A 71 2.96 -6.06 -2.14
N LEU A 72 4.19 -6.19 -1.62
CA LEU A 72 4.45 -6.63 -0.26
C LEU A 72 3.91 -5.64 0.78
N PHE A 73 4.19 -4.35 0.60
CA PHE A 73 3.78 -3.31 1.55
C PHE A 73 2.27 -3.04 1.50
N THR A 74 1.62 -3.20 0.35
CA THR A 74 0.18 -3.00 0.19
C THR A 74 -0.65 -4.12 0.80
N SER A 75 -0.09 -5.33 0.94
CA SER A 75 -0.80 -6.48 1.52
C SER A 75 -1.29 -6.24 2.95
N ILE A 76 -0.58 -5.43 3.73
CA ILE A 76 -0.95 -5.06 5.11
C ILE A 76 -1.84 -3.81 5.12
N GLY A 77 -1.76 -2.98 4.09
CA GLY A 77 -2.44 -1.69 4.03
C GLY A 77 -3.97 -1.81 4.09
N TRP A 78 -4.56 -2.77 3.39
CA TRP A 78 -6.01 -2.96 3.36
C TRP A 78 -6.59 -3.27 4.74
N SER A 79 -6.01 -4.22 5.46
CA SER A 79 -6.46 -4.61 6.80
C SER A 79 -6.42 -3.44 7.78
N ASN A 80 -5.36 -2.64 7.75
CA ASN A 80 -5.21 -1.47 8.60
C ASN A 80 -6.17 -0.34 8.22
N THR A 81 -6.39 -0.11 6.93
CA THR A 81 -7.37 0.89 6.45
C THR A 81 -8.78 0.51 6.88
N PHE A 82 -9.14 -0.77 6.71
CA PHE A 82 -10.43 -1.29 7.12
C PHE A 82 -10.65 -1.14 8.62
N ALA A 83 -9.67 -1.57 9.43
CA ALA A 83 -9.74 -1.47 10.88
C ALA A 83 -9.92 -0.01 11.35
N LEU A 84 -9.15 0.92 10.79
CA LEU A 84 -9.25 2.35 11.12
C LEU A 84 -10.58 2.97 10.72
N ALA A 85 -11.14 2.57 9.59
CA ALA A 85 -12.37 3.14 9.07
C ALA A 85 -13.61 2.68 9.84
N ILE A 86 -13.60 1.45 10.41
CA ILE A 86 -14.71 0.95 11.24
C ILE A 86 -14.54 1.25 12.73
N GLU A 87 -13.37 1.75 13.14
CA GLU A 87 -13.09 2.10 14.52
C GLU A 87 -13.88 3.36 14.93
N GLY A 88 -14.62 3.27 16.02
CA GLY A 88 -15.41 4.40 16.55
C GLY A 88 -16.80 4.62 15.91
N VAL A 89 -17.20 3.80 14.93
CA VAL A 89 -18.50 3.95 14.24
C VAL A 89 -19.69 3.35 15.03
N GLY A 90 -19.42 2.68 16.15
CA GLY A 90 -20.47 2.17 17.05
C GLY A 90 -21.43 1.18 16.36
N ILE A 91 -22.73 1.45 16.45
CA ILE A 91 -23.81 0.60 15.90
C ILE A 91 -23.81 0.56 14.36
N TYR A 92 -23.19 1.53 13.69
CA TYR A 92 -23.17 1.63 12.22
C TYR A 92 -22.01 0.84 11.56
N LYS A 93 -21.31 -0.03 12.30
CA LYS A 93 -20.19 -0.82 11.78
C LYS A 93 -20.54 -1.63 10.53
N SER A 94 -21.73 -2.22 10.49
CA SER A 94 -22.19 -3.00 9.33
C SER A 94 -22.33 -2.14 8.07
N GLN A 95 -22.90 -0.95 8.20
CA GLN A 95 -23.05 -0.02 7.08
C GLN A 95 -21.71 0.54 6.63
N ALA A 96 -20.83 0.90 7.57
CA ALA A 96 -19.49 1.36 7.26
C ALA A 96 -18.67 0.28 6.52
N SER A 97 -18.77 -0.98 6.94
CA SER A 97 -18.13 -2.10 6.26
C SER A 97 -18.63 -2.29 4.83
N SER A 98 -19.94 -2.18 4.61
CA SER A 98 -20.53 -2.27 3.27
C SER A 98 -20.03 -1.15 2.35
N LEU A 99 -19.94 0.09 2.85
CA LEU A 99 -19.39 1.21 2.08
C LEU A 99 -17.91 1.02 1.74
N LEU A 100 -17.12 0.47 2.68
CA LEU A 100 -15.72 0.15 2.42
C LEU A 100 -15.55 -0.94 1.36
N VAL A 101 -16.40 -1.97 1.39
CA VAL A 101 -16.39 -3.00 0.35
C VAL A 101 -16.77 -2.41 -1.00
N MET A 102 -17.76 -1.49 -1.06
CA MET A 102 -18.05 -0.76 -2.29
C MET A 102 -16.88 0.10 -2.79
N ALA A 103 -16.02 0.60 -1.91
CA ALA A 103 -14.83 1.34 -2.30
C ALA A 103 -13.80 0.50 -3.08
N ILE A 104 -13.89 -0.84 -3.03
CA ILE A 104 -13.08 -1.74 -3.87
C ILE A 104 -13.33 -1.49 -5.37
N LEU A 105 -14.50 -0.95 -5.74
CA LEU A 105 -14.77 -0.49 -7.11
C LEU A 105 -13.74 0.54 -7.61
N GLY A 106 -13.10 1.31 -6.72
CA GLY A 106 -11.96 2.17 -7.08
C GLY A 106 -10.82 1.39 -7.71
N GLY A 107 -10.61 0.13 -7.30
CA GLY A 107 -9.65 -0.78 -7.91
C GLY A 107 -9.98 -1.14 -9.37
N ALA A 108 -11.22 -1.04 -9.79
CA ALA A 108 -11.61 -1.23 -11.19
C ALA A 108 -11.40 0.02 -12.05
N VAL A 109 -11.33 1.21 -11.45
CA VAL A 109 -11.21 2.48 -12.16
C VAL A 109 -9.75 2.90 -12.35
N LEU A 110 -8.91 2.70 -11.34
CA LEU A 110 -7.51 3.15 -11.38
C LEU A 110 -6.66 2.47 -12.47
N PRO A 111 -6.72 1.12 -12.68
CA PRO A 111 -5.91 0.47 -13.71
C PRO A 111 -6.22 0.92 -15.14
N PRO A 112 -7.48 1.11 -15.57
CA PRO A 112 -7.77 1.69 -16.89
C PRO A 112 -7.20 3.10 -17.08
N ILE A 113 -7.27 3.95 -16.05
CA ILE A 113 -6.69 5.30 -16.09
C ILE A 113 -5.17 5.20 -16.23
N GLN A 114 -4.53 4.34 -15.46
CA GLN A 114 -3.09 4.09 -15.53
C GLN A 114 -2.68 3.58 -16.91
N GLY A 115 -3.41 2.61 -17.46
CA GLY A 115 -3.20 2.08 -18.81
C GLY A 115 -3.30 3.18 -19.88
N ARG A 116 -4.33 4.02 -19.80
CA ARG A 116 -4.51 5.12 -20.75
C ARG A 116 -3.36 6.15 -20.68
N ILE A 117 -2.85 6.45 -19.50
CA ILE A 117 -1.69 7.33 -19.36
C ILE A 117 -0.44 6.67 -19.96
N ALA A 118 -0.24 5.37 -19.75
CA ALA A 118 0.85 4.64 -20.36
C ALA A 118 0.81 4.69 -21.89
N ASP A 119 -0.39 4.47 -22.47
CA ASP A 119 -0.61 4.50 -23.93
C ASP A 119 -0.39 5.91 -24.52
N LEU A 120 -0.80 6.96 -23.80
CA LEU A 120 -0.67 8.34 -24.27
C LEU A 120 0.77 8.88 -24.15
N THR A 121 1.55 8.35 -23.23
CA THR A 121 2.92 8.85 -22.97
C THR A 121 4.00 7.93 -23.54
N ASP A 122 3.62 6.78 -24.09
CA ASP A 122 4.53 5.68 -24.50
C ASP A 122 5.54 5.32 -23.39
N ASN A 123 5.18 5.59 -22.13
CA ASN A 123 6.04 5.41 -20.99
C ASN A 123 5.30 4.77 -19.80
N LEU A 124 5.47 3.47 -19.64
CA LEU A 124 4.87 2.71 -18.55
C LEU A 124 5.26 3.24 -17.17
N GLN A 125 6.49 3.73 -17.03
CA GLN A 125 6.98 4.24 -15.73
C GLN A 125 6.25 5.51 -15.31
N PHE A 126 5.95 6.40 -16.24
CA PHE A 126 5.21 7.62 -15.95
C PHE A 126 3.77 7.34 -15.49
N SER A 127 3.18 6.23 -15.93
CA SER A 127 1.83 5.84 -15.49
C SER A 127 1.73 5.52 -14.00
N PHE A 128 2.86 5.19 -13.34
CA PHE A 128 2.89 4.97 -11.88
C PHE A 128 2.61 6.23 -11.05
N ILE A 129 2.47 7.40 -11.67
CA ILE A 129 2.01 8.62 -11.00
C ILE A 129 0.58 8.44 -10.44
N VAL A 130 -0.26 7.62 -11.07
CA VAL A 130 -1.63 7.36 -10.62
C VAL A 130 -1.66 6.67 -9.26
N PRO A 131 -1.05 5.49 -9.08
CA PRO A 131 -0.98 4.86 -7.77
C PRO A 131 -0.16 5.68 -6.77
N LEU A 132 0.84 6.45 -7.20
CA LEU A 132 1.61 7.33 -6.31
C LEU A 132 0.71 8.36 -5.63
N ILE A 133 -0.16 9.04 -6.38
CA ILE A 133 -1.11 10.02 -5.83
C ILE A 133 -2.09 9.32 -4.87
N ALA A 134 -2.61 8.15 -5.26
CA ALA A 134 -3.52 7.38 -4.42
C ALA A 134 -2.87 7.01 -3.07
N TYR A 135 -1.63 6.52 -3.08
CA TYR A 135 -0.91 6.16 -1.84
C TYR A 135 -0.46 7.37 -1.03
N ALA A 136 -0.18 8.51 -1.65
CA ALA A 136 0.05 9.77 -0.94
C ALA A 136 -1.19 10.18 -0.14
N TYR A 137 -2.39 10.02 -0.71
CA TYR A 137 -3.64 10.24 -0.01
C TYR A 137 -3.83 9.26 1.15
N VAL A 138 -3.56 7.97 0.97
CA VAL A 138 -3.63 6.96 2.04
C VAL A 138 -2.64 7.26 3.17
N ALA A 139 -1.43 7.72 2.84
CA ALA A 139 -0.45 8.15 3.84
C ALA A 139 -0.96 9.34 4.66
N PHE A 140 -1.54 10.34 4.01
CA PHE A 140 -2.19 11.48 4.68
C PHE A 140 -3.34 11.02 5.57
N TYR A 141 -4.17 10.10 5.11
CA TYR A 141 -5.26 9.53 5.90
C TYR A 141 -4.74 8.80 7.14
N GLY A 142 -3.70 8.01 7.01
CA GLY A 142 -3.04 7.32 8.12
C GLY A 142 -2.43 8.28 9.14
N TRP A 143 -1.97 9.46 8.70
CA TRP A 143 -1.36 10.46 9.59
C TRP A 143 -2.41 11.27 10.37
N LYS A 144 -3.35 11.89 9.68
CA LYS A 144 -4.27 12.87 10.26
C LYS A 144 -5.74 12.61 9.95
N GLY A 145 -6.05 12.09 8.77
CA GLY A 145 -7.41 11.97 8.26
C GLY A 145 -8.30 11.06 9.12
N HIS A 146 -7.76 9.97 9.66
CA HIS A 146 -8.51 9.03 10.48
C HIS A 146 -8.98 9.59 11.84
N ARG A 147 -8.45 10.75 12.27
CA ARG A 147 -8.82 11.41 13.53
C ARG A 147 -9.97 12.38 13.37
N VAL A 148 -10.30 12.75 12.14
CA VAL A 148 -11.38 13.69 11.84
C VAL A 148 -12.73 13.00 12.05
N GLY A 149 -13.60 13.57 12.88
CA GLY A 149 -14.94 13.01 13.17
C GLY A 149 -15.02 12.05 14.35
N ARG A 150 -13.92 11.73 15.04
CA ARG A 150 -13.98 10.98 16.30
C ARG A 150 -14.45 11.90 17.42
N ALA A 151 -15.60 11.57 18.01
CA ALA A 151 -16.02 12.19 19.27
C ALA A 151 -14.97 11.90 20.36
N PRO A 152 -14.68 12.87 21.27
CA PRO A 152 -13.85 12.61 22.44
C PRO A 152 -14.46 11.43 23.21
N GLN A 153 -13.67 10.39 23.45
CA GLN A 153 -14.09 9.31 24.33
C GLN A 153 -14.09 9.89 25.74
N THR A 154 -15.26 10.24 26.22
CA THR A 154 -15.45 10.51 27.65
C THR A 154 -15.26 9.18 28.37
N THR A 155 -14.16 9.07 29.08
CA THR A 155 -13.86 8.02 30.08
C THR A 155 -14.84 8.07 31.21
#